data_4e4c1134ed74975855c57ea54e346c11
#
_entry.id   4e4c1134ed74975855c57ea54e346c11
#
_cell.length_a   1.000
_cell.length_b   1.000
_cell.length_c   1.000
_cell.angle_alpha   90.00
_cell.angle_beta   90.00
_cell.angle_gamma   90.00
#
_symmetry.space_group_name_H-M   'P 1'
#
loop_
_entity.id
_entity.type
_entity.pdbx_description
1 polymer ?
#
loop_
_entity_poly.entity_id
_entity_poly.type
_entity_poly.pdbx_seq_one_letter_code
_entity_poly.pdbx_strand_id
1 'polypeptide(L)'
;MVGADEAGACLEGLLNQHSNLTALLHRDSTISTIIKLRAIARHQQLLRIDFETPPSHEVLCAALEDFRAQLPLADVVILSDYGKGGLAHLGEM
;
A
#
# COMPACT_ATOMS: atom_id res chain seq x y z
N MET A 1 0.12 0.77 -2.72
CA MET A 1 -0.43 2.01 -3.30
C MET A 1 -0.52 3.05 -2.22
N VAL A 2 -0.23 4.29 -2.55
CA VAL A 2 -0.25 5.43 -1.62
C VAL A 2 -0.92 6.63 -2.27
N GLY A 3 -1.45 7.54 -1.46
CA GLY A 3 -1.92 8.83 -1.92
C GLY A 3 -0.77 9.81 -2.17
N ALA A 4 -1.07 10.92 -2.82
CA ALA A 4 -0.14 12.04 -2.98
C ALA A 4 -0.18 12.93 -1.72
N ASP A 5 0.19 12.38 -0.58
CA ASP A 5 0.09 13.00 0.73
C ASP A 5 1.35 12.78 1.58
N GLU A 6 1.41 13.43 2.73
CA GLU A 6 2.53 13.33 3.67
C GLU A 6 2.74 11.89 4.17
N ALA A 7 1.67 11.17 4.45
CA ALA A 7 1.75 9.78 4.91
C ALA A 7 2.35 8.87 3.85
N GLY A 8 2.00 9.07 2.57
CA GLY A 8 2.60 8.35 1.45
C GLY A 8 4.09 8.64 1.29
N ALA A 9 4.50 9.90 1.42
CA ALA A 9 5.90 10.30 1.39
C ALA A 9 6.70 9.73 2.57
N CYS A 10 6.11 9.69 3.75
CA CYS A 10 6.70 9.08 4.94
C CYS A 10 6.95 7.58 4.74
N LEU A 11 5.98 6.85 4.23
CA LEU A 11 6.10 5.42 3.93
C LEU A 11 7.20 5.15 2.91
N GLU A 12 7.25 5.92 1.83
CA GLU A 12 8.30 5.82 0.81
C GLU A 12 9.69 6.03 1.41
N GLY A 13 9.84 7.06 2.24
CA GLY A 13 11.10 7.32 2.95
C GLY A 13 11.55 6.18 3.85
N LEU A 14 10.62 5.56 4.57
CA LEU A 14 10.91 4.40 5.42
C LEU A 14 11.35 3.18 4.60
N LEU A 15 10.70 2.90 3.49
CA LEU A 15 11.07 1.78 2.60
C LEU A 15 12.45 2.00 1.96
N ASN A 16 12.77 3.24 1.59
CA ASN A 16 14.06 3.58 0.97
C ASN A 16 15.26 3.48 1.94
N GLN A 17 15.04 3.35 3.23
CA GLN A 17 16.10 3.10 4.22
C GLN A 17 16.65 1.67 4.16
N HIS A 18 15.97 0.76 3.48
CA HIS A 18 16.37 -0.63 3.35
C HIS A 18 17.06 -0.88 2.01
N SER A 19 18.36 -1.12 2.01
CA SER A 19 19.17 -1.31 0.79
C SER A 19 18.85 -2.61 0.02
N ASN A 20 18.30 -3.61 0.70
CA ASN A 20 17.92 -4.91 0.13
C ASN A 20 16.45 -4.98 -0.29
N LEU A 21 15.75 -3.87 -0.26
CA LEU A 21 14.34 -3.76 -0.62
C LEU A 21 14.17 -2.85 -1.82
N THR A 22 13.49 -3.33 -2.85
CA THR A 22 13.02 -2.51 -3.96
C THR A 22 11.52 -2.29 -3.81
N ALA A 23 11.12 -1.04 -3.57
CA ALA A 23 9.72 -0.68 -3.38
C ALA A 23 9.13 -0.14 -4.68
N LEU A 24 8.09 -0.79 -5.19
CA LEU A 24 7.29 -0.32 -6.32
C LEU A 24 6.00 0.29 -5.77
N LEU A 25 6.03 1.57 -5.47
CA LEU A 25 4.90 2.31 -4.93
C LEU A 25 4.16 3.04 -6.04
N HIS A 26 2.87 2.73 -6.18
CA HIS A 26 1.97 3.47 -7.06
C HIS A 26 1.29 4.58 -6.30
N ARG A 27 1.41 5.81 -6.82
CA ARG A 27 0.74 7.00 -6.26
C ARG A 27 -0.56 7.24 -7.00
N ASP A 28 -1.61 7.46 -6.24
CA ASP A 28 -2.93 7.84 -6.74
C ASP A 28 -3.38 9.13 -6.04
N SER A 29 -3.45 10.22 -6.79
CA SER A 29 -3.85 11.52 -6.24
C SER A 29 -5.33 11.58 -5.83
N THR A 30 -6.12 10.59 -6.22
CA THR A 30 -7.56 10.51 -5.89
C THR A 30 -7.83 9.80 -4.58
N ILE A 31 -6.81 9.18 -3.96
CA ILE A 31 -6.93 8.47 -2.70
C ILE A 31 -6.07 9.11 -1.61
N SER A 32 -6.44 8.84 -0.37
CA SER A 32 -5.58 9.08 0.79
C SER A 32 -4.82 7.81 1.13
N THR A 33 -3.56 7.94 1.53
CA THR A 33 -2.80 6.83 2.10
C THR A 33 -3.53 6.29 3.33
N ILE A 34 -3.61 4.98 3.46
CA ILE A 34 -4.30 4.34 4.59
C ILE A 34 -3.58 4.69 5.89
N ILE A 35 -4.31 5.28 6.82
CA ILE A 35 -3.81 5.66 8.14
C ILE A 35 -4.70 5.04 9.20
N LYS A 36 -4.08 4.43 10.21
CA LYS A 36 -4.74 3.99 11.43
C LYS A 36 -4.30 4.87 12.58
N LEU A 37 -5.20 5.72 13.05
CA LEU A 37 -4.96 6.62 14.17
C LEU A 37 -5.53 5.99 15.45
N ARG A 38 -4.66 5.79 16.45
CA ARG A 38 -5.07 5.31 17.77
C ARG A 38 -4.93 6.43 18.78
N ALA A 39 -6.03 6.77 19.45
CA ALA A 39 -6.03 7.68 20.59
C ALA A 39 -5.85 6.87 21.88
N ILE A 40 -4.78 7.13 22.60
CA ILE A 40 -4.41 6.42 23.82
C ILE A 40 -4.31 7.42 24.97
N ALA A 41 -4.96 7.11 26.08
CA ALA A 41 -4.84 7.87 27.33
C ALA A 41 -4.70 6.90 28.52
N ARG A 42 -3.81 7.22 29.47
CA ARG A 42 -3.58 6.42 30.69
C ARG A 42 -3.30 4.93 30.39
N HIS A 43 -2.48 4.65 29.37
CA HIS A 43 -2.16 3.32 28.87
C HIS A 43 -3.36 2.52 28.31
N GLN A 44 -4.47 3.20 28.03
CA GLN A 44 -5.67 2.60 27.46
C GLN A 44 -5.97 3.19 26.09
N GLN A 45 -6.25 2.32 25.09
CA GLN A 45 -6.75 2.77 23.81
C GLN A 45 -8.21 3.22 23.93
N LEU A 46 -8.49 4.50 23.62
CA LEU A 46 -9.83 5.08 23.70
C LEU A 46 -10.57 4.95 22.38
N LEU A 47 -9.86 5.14 21.24
CA LEU A 47 -10.44 5.27 19.92
C LEU A 47 -9.42 4.85 18.88
N ARG A 48 -9.91 4.23 17.79
CA ARG A 48 -9.17 4.05 16.54
C ARG A 48 -9.95 4.64 15.38
N ILE A 49 -9.30 5.48 14.60
CA ILE A 49 -9.86 6.07 13.39
C ILE A 49 -9.08 5.50 12.20
N ASP A 50 -9.78 4.87 11.28
CA ASP A 50 -9.21 4.31 10.05
C ASP A 50 -9.59 5.20 8.86
N PHE A 51 -8.58 5.72 8.17
CA PHE A 51 -8.75 6.47 6.93
C PHE A 51 -8.42 5.55 5.77
N GLU A 52 -9.42 5.19 4.97
CA GLU A 52 -9.29 4.24 3.89
C GLU A 52 -10.04 4.72 2.65
N THR A 53 -9.39 4.66 1.50
CA THR A 53 -10.02 4.90 0.20
C THR A 53 -9.53 3.82 -0.77
N PRO A 54 -10.42 3.11 -1.48
CA PRO A 54 -10.00 2.11 -2.45
C PRO A 54 -9.23 2.78 -3.60
N PRO A 55 -8.18 2.14 -4.14
CA PRO A 55 -7.43 2.68 -5.25
C PRO A 55 -8.25 2.68 -6.55
N SER A 56 -7.86 3.56 -7.49
CA SER A 56 -8.48 3.63 -8.81
C SER A 56 -8.13 2.40 -9.65
N HIS A 57 -8.98 2.11 -10.64
CA HIS A 57 -8.75 1.00 -11.58
C HIS A 57 -7.44 1.17 -12.36
N GLU A 58 -7.12 2.39 -12.76
CA GLU A 58 -5.90 2.69 -13.52
C GLU A 58 -4.63 2.35 -12.73
N VAL A 59 -4.61 2.71 -11.45
CA VAL A 59 -3.48 2.40 -10.55
C VAL A 59 -3.37 0.91 -10.30
N LEU A 60 -4.50 0.21 -10.17
CA LEU A 60 -4.52 -1.25 -10.04
C LEU A 60 -3.97 -1.95 -11.29
N CYS A 61 -4.31 -1.48 -12.48
CA CYS A 61 -3.77 -2.02 -13.73
C CYS A 61 -2.26 -1.81 -13.82
N ALA A 62 -1.77 -0.61 -13.49
CA ALA A 62 -0.34 -0.32 -13.47
C ALA A 62 0.41 -1.22 -12.47
N ALA A 63 -0.15 -1.44 -11.28
CA ALA A 63 0.42 -2.36 -10.30
C ALA A 63 0.47 -3.82 -10.79
N LEU A 64 -0.56 -4.25 -11.52
CA LEU A 64 -0.60 -5.59 -12.14
C LEU A 64 0.46 -5.74 -13.22
N GLU A 65 0.70 -4.72 -14.05
CA GLU A 65 1.76 -4.73 -15.05
C GLU A 65 3.15 -4.84 -14.41
N ASP A 66 3.43 -4.05 -13.37
CA ASP A 66 4.68 -4.14 -12.63
C ASP A 66 4.85 -5.52 -11.97
N PHE A 67 3.79 -6.07 -11.40
CA PHE A 67 3.79 -7.42 -10.86
C PHE A 67 4.21 -8.44 -11.91
N ARG A 68 3.59 -8.40 -13.11
CA ARG A 68 3.92 -9.30 -14.21
C ARG A 68 5.37 -9.15 -14.68
N ALA A 69 5.91 -7.93 -14.68
CA ALA A 69 7.29 -7.67 -15.05
C ALA A 69 8.29 -8.22 -14.03
N GLN A 70 7.95 -8.21 -12.74
CA GLN A 70 8.82 -8.71 -11.67
C GLN A 70 8.71 -10.22 -11.45
N LEU A 71 7.59 -10.82 -11.83
CA LEU A 71 7.32 -12.22 -11.57
C LEU A 71 8.41 -13.19 -12.06
N PRO A 72 8.99 -13.03 -13.28
CA PRO A 72 10.08 -13.91 -13.75
C PRO A 72 11.36 -13.80 -12.94
N LEU A 73 11.54 -12.73 -12.17
CA LEU A 73 12.75 -12.46 -11.37
C LEU A 73 12.60 -12.96 -9.92
N ALA A 74 11.41 -13.41 -9.55
CA ALA A 74 11.10 -13.83 -8.18
C ALA A 74 11.23 -15.33 -8.01
N ASP A 75 11.83 -15.77 -6.92
CA ASP A 75 11.88 -17.19 -6.51
C ASP A 75 10.60 -17.57 -5.74
N VAL A 76 10.04 -16.63 -5.00
CA VAL A 76 8.82 -16.79 -4.19
C VAL A 76 7.97 -15.54 -4.30
N VAL A 77 6.66 -15.71 -4.37
CA VAL A 77 5.67 -14.63 -4.35
C VAL A 77 4.75 -14.78 -3.15
N ILE A 78 4.56 -13.68 -2.43
CA ILE A 78 3.62 -13.61 -1.32
C ILE A 78 2.58 -12.55 -1.65
N LEU A 79 1.31 -12.95 -1.69
CA LEU A 79 0.17 -12.06 -1.86
C LEU A 79 -0.49 -11.83 -0.51
N SER A 80 -0.42 -10.59 -0.01
CA SER A 80 -1.00 -10.21 1.28
C SER A 80 -2.23 -9.35 1.04
N ASP A 81 -3.40 -9.91 1.29
CA ASP A 81 -4.69 -9.24 1.06
C ASP A 81 -5.42 -9.00 2.39
N TYR A 82 -5.68 -7.73 2.67
CA TYR A 82 -6.46 -7.28 3.82
C TYR A 82 -7.84 -6.73 3.42
N GLY A 83 -8.28 -6.98 2.20
CA GLY A 83 -9.57 -6.50 1.70
C GLY A 83 -9.64 -4.98 1.50
N LYS A 84 -8.52 -4.32 1.26
CA LYS A 84 -8.43 -2.87 1.05
C LYS A 84 -8.45 -2.45 -0.43
N GLY A 85 -8.77 -3.38 -1.31
CA GLY A 85 -8.87 -3.16 -2.74
C GLY A 85 -7.55 -3.24 -3.51
N GLY A 86 -6.41 -3.35 -2.83
CA GLY A 86 -5.08 -3.39 -3.46
C GLY A 86 -4.82 -4.63 -4.32
N LEU A 87 -5.52 -5.73 -4.04
CA LEU A 87 -5.45 -6.99 -4.80
C LEU A 87 -6.79 -7.33 -5.49
N ALA A 88 -7.50 -6.31 -5.98
CA ALA A 88 -8.78 -6.52 -6.68
C ALA A 88 -8.63 -7.40 -7.94
N HIS A 89 -7.45 -7.40 -8.55
CA HIS A 89 -7.13 -8.22 -9.72
C HIS A 89 -6.39 -9.53 -9.36
N LEU A 90 -6.58 -10.04 -8.14
CA LEU A 90 -5.91 -11.26 -7.67
C LEU A 90 -6.10 -12.45 -8.61
N GLY A 91 -7.27 -12.59 -9.22
CA GLY A 91 -7.54 -13.66 -10.18
C GLY A 91 -6.74 -13.59 -11.47
N GLU A 92 -6.11 -12.46 -11.77
CA GLU A 92 -5.26 -12.24 -12.94
C GLU A 92 -3.75 -12.40 -12.61
N MET A 93 -3.45 -12.40 -11.33
CA MET A 93 -2.10 -12.64 -10.81
C MET A 93 -1.79 -14.13 -10.70
#